data_3e579b3a1ccea7b115f68c88387ba6a9
#
_entry.id   3e579b3a1ccea7b115f68c88387ba6a9
#
_cell.length_a   1.000
_cell.length_b   1.000
_cell.length_c   1.000
_cell.angle_alpha   90.00
_cell.angle_beta   90.00
_cell.angle_gamma   90.00
#
_symmetry.space_group_name_H-M   'P 1'
#
loop_
_entity.id
_entity.type
_entity.pdbx_description
1 polymer ?
#
loop_
_entity_poly.entity_id
_entity_poly.type
_entity_poly.pdbx_seq_one_letter_code
_entity_poly.pdbx_strand_id
1 'polypeptide(L)'
;MLKITVSGPPGSGTSTLVKGICKRTGWKSVNGGDVFRAHAKNAGLTVEEFSKLCRKDLGVDRGLDESLKSLMREDSGPEVIESRLSGWWAKEISVQIPRLHISTSIEERGRRLARRDGGTYEENLKRAMSRHMDDSHRYMELYGIDLADMTPYTHVIEADDLGEHEVLGLALDILGVGE
;
A
#
# COMPACT_ATOMS: atom_id res chain seq x y z
N MET A 1 -4.46 6.16 17.46
CA MET A 1 -2.99 5.89 17.38
C MET A 1 -2.74 4.73 16.42
N LEU A 2 -1.80 4.90 15.49
CA LEU A 2 -1.43 3.90 14.49
C LEU A 2 -0.99 2.57 15.11
N LYS A 3 -1.48 1.44 14.58
CA LYS A 3 -1.20 0.08 15.05
C LYS A 3 -0.40 -0.75 14.07
N ILE A 4 -0.58 -0.51 12.77
CA ILE A 4 0.11 -1.25 11.71
C ILE A 4 0.16 -0.42 10.42
N THR A 5 1.24 -0.60 9.67
CA THR A 5 1.27 -0.23 8.25
C THR A 5 1.26 -1.47 7.38
N VAL A 6 0.54 -1.40 6.26
CA VAL A 6 0.47 -2.47 5.25
C VAL A 6 0.94 -1.95 3.92
N SER A 7 1.93 -2.60 3.35
CA SER A 7 2.50 -2.27 2.04
C SER A 7 2.50 -3.50 1.13
N GLY A 8 2.57 -3.26 -0.14
CA GLY A 8 2.70 -4.30 -1.16
C GLY A 8 2.45 -3.77 -2.57
N PRO A 9 2.87 -4.50 -3.60
CA PRO A 9 2.66 -4.09 -4.98
C PRO A 9 1.18 -4.20 -5.42
N PRO A 10 0.76 -3.56 -6.53
CA PRO A 10 -0.60 -3.67 -7.05
C PRO A 10 -0.98 -5.13 -7.30
N GLY A 11 -2.13 -5.54 -6.77
CA GLY A 11 -2.63 -6.90 -6.92
C GLY A 11 -2.15 -7.90 -5.86
N SER A 12 -1.32 -7.47 -4.88
CA SER A 12 -0.86 -8.36 -3.80
C SER A 12 -1.93 -8.70 -2.75
N GLY A 13 -3.07 -7.99 -2.73
CA GLY A 13 -4.15 -8.26 -1.78
C GLY A 13 -4.15 -7.38 -0.53
N THR A 14 -3.29 -6.36 -0.46
CA THR A 14 -3.20 -5.44 0.70
C THR A 14 -4.54 -4.85 1.11
N SER A 15 -5.33 -4.35 0.15
CA SER A 15 -6.64 -3.74 0.45
C SER A 15 -7.67 -4.75 0.97
N THR A 16 -7.62 -6.01 0.51
CA THR A 16 -8.44 -7.10 1.05
C THR A 16 -8.03 -7.40 2.49
N LEU A 17 -6.73 -7.52 2.74
CA LEU A 17 -6.19 -7.72 4.08
C LEU A 17 -6.61 -6.60 5.05
N VAL A 18 -6.43 -5.34 4.66
CA VAL A 18 -6.80 -4.18 5.49
C VAL A 18 -8.29 -4.19 5.83
N LYS A 19 -9.16 -4.49 4.85
CA LYS A 19 -10.60 -4.66 5.10
C LYS A 19 -10.89 -5.77 6.11
N GLY A 20 -10.18 -6.90 6.01
CA GLY A 20 -10.29 -8.02 6.95
C GLY A 20 -9.87 -7.63 8.36
N ILE A 21 -8.73 -6.96 8.52
CA ILE A 21 -8.24 -6.45 9.80
C ILE A 21 -9.27 -5.49 10.41
N CYS A 22 -9.72 -4.47 9.65
CA CYS A 22 -10.70 -3.50 10.14
C CYS A 22 -12.03 -4.14 10.55
N LYS A 23 -12.51 -5.14 9.79
CA LYS A 23 -13.72 -5.90 10.13
C LYS A 23 -13.58 -6.67 11.45
N ARG A 24 -12.41 -7.25 11.70
CA ARG A 24 -12.15 -8.06 12.92
C ARG A 24 -11.93 -7.19 14.15
N THR A 25 -11.26 -6.05 14.01
CA THR A 25 -10.80 -5.21 15.12
C THR A 25 -11.69 -3.98 15.38
N GLY A 26 -12.53 -3.57 14.44
CA GLY A 26 -13.24 -2.30 14.47
C GLY A 26 -12.35 -1.08 14.18
N TRP A 27 -11.11 -1.28 13.78
CA TRP A 27 -10.14 -0.20 13.52
C TRP A 27 -10.48 0.57 12.24
N LYS A 28 -10.04 1.84 12.21
CA LYS A 28 -10.14 2.70 11.02
C LYS A 28 -8.88 2.56 10.18
N SER A 29 -9.05 2.64 8.87
CA SER A 29 -7.93 2.61 7.93
C SER A 29 -7.93 3.80 6.99
N VAL A 30 -6.75 4.17 6.54
CA VAL A 30 -6.54 5.09 5.42
C VAL A 30 -5.69 4.39 4.36
N ASN A 31 -6.13 4.49 3.11
CA ASN A 31 -5.43 3.98 1.95
C ASN A 31 -4.81 5.14 1.18
N GLY A 32 -3.52 5.05 0.83
CA GLY A 32 -2.82 6.09 0.07
C GLY A 32 -3.46 6.39 -1.29
N GLY A 33 -4.11 5.40 -1.90
CA GLY A 33 -4.88 5.63 -3.12
C GLY A 33 -6.13 6.48 -2.89
N ASP A 34 -6.76 6.41 -1.72
CA ASP A 34 -7.89 7.28 -1.35
C ASP A 34 -7.41 8.72 -1.11
N VAL A 35 -6.26 8.87 -0.45
CA VAL A 35 -5.60 10.17 -0.27
C VAL A 35 -5.28 10.79 -1.64
N PHE A 36 -4.71 10.00 -2.55
CA PHE A 36 -4.43 10.44 -3.92
C PHE A 36 -5.71 10.91 -4.66
N ARG A 37 -6.78 10.13 -4.58
CA ARG A 37 -8.09 10.48 -5.18
C ARG A 37 -8.68 11.75 -4.56
N ALA A 38 -8.56 11.92 -3.25
CA ALA A 38 -9.04 13.12 -2.56
C ALA A 38 -8.27 14.36 -3.00
N HIS A 39 -6.94 14.27 -3.14
CA HIS A 39 -6.12 15.37 -3.66
C HIS A 39 -6.47 15.72 -5.11
N ALA A 40 -6.65 14.73 -6.00
CA ALA A 40 -7.10 14.94 -7.37
C ALA A 40 -8.43 15.70 -7.39
N LYS A 41 -9.42 15.27 -6.60
CA LYS A 41 -10.72 15.93 -6.49
C LYS A 41 -10.61 17.35 -5.98
N ASN A 42 -9.81 17.60 -4.97
CA ASN A 42 -9.59 18.94 -4.40
C ASN A 42 -8.92 19.90 -5.41
N ALA A 43 -8.06 19.36 -6.27
CA ALA A 43 -7.44 20.10 -7.37
C ALA A 43 -8.38 20.30 -8.59
N GLY A 44 -9.60 19.74 -8.55
CA GLY A 44 -10.54 19.79 -9.70
C GLY A 44 -10.10 18.94 -10.89
N LEU A 45 -9.25 17.94 -10.68
CA LEU A 45 -8.66 17.10 -11.72
C LEU A 45 -9.22 15.67 -11.65
N THR A 46 -9.24 15.00 -12.80
CA THR A 46 -9.40 13.54 -12.83
C THR A 46 -8.17 12.85 -12.23
N VAL A 47 -8.30 11.59 -11.82
CA VAL A 47 -7.18 10.79 -11.32
C VAL A 47 -6.04 10.69 -12.34
N GLU A 48 -6.38 10.61 -13.63
CA GLU A 48 -5.40 10.54 -14.72
C GLU A 48 -4.65 11.86 -14.93
N GLU A 49 -5.37 12.99 -14.91
CA GLU A 49 -4.78 14.32 -15.00
C GLU A 49 -3.88 14.62 -13.80
N PHE A 50 -4.33 14.27 -12.61
CA PHE A 50 -3.55 14.43 -11.39
C PHE A 50 -2.31 13.52 -11.40
N SER A 51 -2.41 12.30 -11.89
CA SER A 51 -1.25 11.41 -12.09
C SER A 51 -0.24 11.99 -13.10
N LYS A 52 -0.71 12.66 -14.16
CA LYS A 52 0.17 13.37 -15.11
C LYS A 52 0.84 14.58 -14.45
N LEU A 53 0.13 15.28 -13.58
CA LEU A 53 0.68 16.40 -12.81
C LEU A 53 1.79 15.92 -11.87
N CYS A 54 1.57 14.87 -11.10
CA CYS A 54 2.56 14.26 -10.21
C CYS A 54 3.84 13.85 -10.95
N ARG A 55 3.73 13.30 -12.16
CA ARG A 55 4.92 12.98 -12.99
C ARG A 55 5.70 14.21 -13.46
N LYS A 56 5.05 15.36 -13.56
CA LYS A 56 5.70 16.63 -13.98
C LYS A 56 6.22 17.43 -12.79
N ASP A 57 5.57 17.28 -11.65
CA ASP A 57 5.88 18.01 -10.43
C ASP A 57 5.99 17.03 -9.24
N LEU A 58 7.21 16.64 -8.95
CA LEU A 58 7.54 15.76 -7.83
C LEU A 58 7.17 16.35 -6.46
N GLY A 59 6.95 17.66 -6.38
CA GLY A 59 6.49 18.31 -5.16
C GLY A 59 5.07 17.88 -4.78
N VAL A 60 4.22 17.58 -5.76
CA VAL A 60 2.85 17.08 -5.52
C VAL A 60 2.88 15.69 -4.88
N ASP A 61 3.69 14.77 -5.39
CA ASP A 61 3.88 13.44 -4.79
C ASP A 61 4.40 13.53 -3.34
N ARG A 62 5.40 14.40 -3.10
CA ARG A 62 5.91 14.64 -1.74
C ARG A 62 4.83 15.15 -0.79
N GLY A 63 3.95 16.02 -1.26
CA GLY A 63 2.81 16.52 -0.47
C GLY A 63 1.84 15.40 -0.04
N LEU A 64 1.62 14.41 -0.91
CA LEU A 64 0.81 13.24 -0.59
C LEU A 64 1.45 12.36 0.49
N ASP A 65 2.74 12.12 0.37
CA ASP A 65 3.47 11.32 1.34
C ASP A 65 3.58 12.02 2.72
N GLU A 66 3.78 13.34 2.73
CA GLU A 66 3.74 14.12 3.97
C GLU A 66 2.35 14.10 4.62
N SER A 67 1.27 14.09 3.84
CA SER A 67 -0.09 13.92 4.37
C SER A 67 -0.25 12.56 5.08
N LEU A 68 0.30 11.48 4.50
CA LEU A 68 0.31 10.16 5.14
C LEU A 68 1.16 10.14 6.42
N LYS A 69 2.35 10.74 6.39
CA LYS A 69 3.23 10.85 7.58
C LYS A 69 2.56 11.67 8.71
N SER A 70 1.82 12.71 8.37
CA SER A 70 1.04 13.48 9.34
C SER A 70 -0.01 12.62 10.03
N LEU A 71 -0.79 11.86 9.25
CA LEU A 71 -1.79 10.93 9.79
C LEU A 71 -1.17 9.85 10.69
N MET A 72 0.06 9.41 10.41
CA MET A 72 0.78 8.45 11.24
C MET A 72 1.18 9.01 12.61
N ARG A 73 1.38 10.34 12.72
CA ARG A 73 1.77 11.03 13.95
C ARG A 73 0.57 11.41 14.82
N GLU A 74 -0.63 11.41 14.28
CA GLU A 74 -1.84 11.82 14.99
C GLU A 74 -2.32 10.74 15.97
N ASP A 75 -2.51 11.11 17.24
CA ASP A 75 -3.06 10.21 18.27
C ASP A 75 -4.48 9.75 17.94
N SER A 76 -5.29 10.63 17.34
CA SER A 76 -6.64 10.33 16.85
C SER A 76 -6.68 9.83 15.41
N GLY A 77 -5.51 9.59 14.80
CA GLY A 77 -5.37 9.09 13.44
C GLY A 77 -5.85 7.65 13.27
N PRO A 78 -5.80 7.13 12.04
CA PRO A 78 -6.22 5.77 11.75
C PRO A 78 -5.29 4.74 12.41
N GLU A 79 -5.85 3.59 12.77
CA GLU A 79 -5.08 2.46 13.31
C GLU A 79 -4.31 1.71 12.21
N VAL A 80 -4.79 1.75 10.97
CA VAL A 80 -4.18 1.06 9.83
C VAL A 80 -3.91 2.05 8.71
N ILE A 81 -2.67 2.10 8.22
CA ILE A 81 -2.34 2.85 7.00
C ILE A 81 -1.79 1.90 5.94
N GLU A 82 -2.44 1.92 4.78
CA GLU A 82 -2.06 1.15 3.61
C GLU A 82 -1.51 2.08 2.53
N SER A 83 -0.26 1.90 2.13
CA SER A 83 0.29 2.53 0.93
C SER A 83 1.55 1.79 0.44
N ARG A 84 2.04 2.18 -0.74
CA ARG A 84 3.29 1.65 -1.30
C ARG A 84 4.47 1.77 -0.35
N LEU A 85 4.59 2.92 0.30
CA LEU A 85 5.72 3.29 1.14
C LEU A 85 5.36 3.46 2.62
N SER A 86 4.19 2.97 3.07
CA SER A 86 3.78 3.19 4.46
C SER A 86 4.75 2.60 5.49
N GLY A 87 5.39 1.47 5.18
CA GLY A 87 6.44 0.89 6.01
C GLY A 87 7.71 1.75 6.06
N TRP A 88 8.09 2.37 4.93
CA TRP A 88 9.20 3.30 4.85
C TRP A 88 8.94 4.55 5.69
N TRP A 89 7.77 5.14 5.56
CA TRP A 89 7.39 6.34 6.31
C TRP A 89 7.33 6.08 7.81
N ALA A 90 6.73 4.97 8.23
CA ALA A 90 6.69 4.59 9.64
C ALA A 90 8.10 4.36 10.23
N LYS A 91 9.04 3.79 9.45
CA LYS A 91 10.45 3.66 9.85
C LYS A 91 11.12 5.03 9.96
N GLU A 92 10.96 5.89 8.95
CA GLU A 92 11.54 7.24 8.91
C GLU A 92 11.13 8.08 10.12
N ILE A 93 9.83 8.07 10.47
CA ILE A 93 9.31 8.81 11.63
C ILE A 93 9.43 8.07 12.96
N SER A 94 10.14 6.93 12.97
CA SER A 94 10.47 6.13 14.15
C SER A 94 9.28 5.61 14.95
N VAL A 95 8.13 5.36 14.31
CA VAL A 95 6.97 4.75 14.97
C VAL A 95 7.22 3.25 15.18
N GLN A 96 7.13 2.81 16.45
CA GLN A 96 7.40 1.42 16.83
C GLN A 96 6.13 0.57 16.73
N ILE A 97 5.82 0.12 15.52
CA ILE A 97 4.65 -0.71 15.20
C ILE A 97 5.04 -1.79 14.18
N PRO A 98 4.25 -2.85 14.00
CA PRO A 98 4.39 -3.75 12.86
C PRO A 98 4.31 -3.00 11.52
N ARG A 99 5.31 -3.20 10.68
CA ARG A 99 5.38 -2.71 9.31
C ARG A 99 5.36 -3.92 8.40
N LEU A 100 4.16 -4.24 7.91
CA LEU A 100 3.89 -5.46 7.15
C LEU A 100 4.03 -5.20 5.66
N HIS A 101 4.74 -6.08 4.96
CA HIS A 101 4.77 -6.16 3.50
C HIS A 101 4.13 -7.44 3.01
N ILE A 102 3.23 -7.34 2.03
CA ILE A 102 2.68 -8.49 1.32
C ILE A 102 3.45 -8.68 0.02
N SER A 103 4.26 -9.72 0.00
CA SER A 103 5.03 -10.14 -1.16
C SER A 103 4.19 -11.07 -2.02
N THR A 104 4.14 -10.81 -3.32
CA THR A 104 3.39 -11.63 -4.29
C THR A 104 4.06 -11.51 -5.65
N SER A 105 4.29 -12.63 -6.29
CA SER A 105 4.88 -12.71 -7.64
C SER A 105 4.07 -11.91 -8.65
N ILE A 106 4.72 -11.47 -9.70
CA ILE A 106 4.04 -10.68 -10.74
C ILE A 106 2.97 -11.51 -11.45
N GLU A 107 3.21 -12.81 -11.59
CA GLU A 107 2.31 -13.78 -12.20
C GLU A 107 1.03 -13.93 -11.38
N GLU A 108 1.15 -14.12 -10.07
CA GLU A 108 -0.02 -14.27 -9.20
C GLU A 108 -0.79 -12.93 -9.10
N ARG A 109 -0.11 -11.82 -9.08
CA ARG A 109 -0.76 -10.50 -9.16
C ARG A 109 -1.58 -10.33 -10.44
N GLY A 110 -1.04 -10.77 -11.58
CA GLY A 110 -1.77 -10.79 -12.85
C GLY A 110 -3.05 -11.62 -12.77
N ARG A 111 -2.99 -12.83 -12.16
CA ARG A 111 -4.16 -13.71 -11.95
C ARG A 111 -5.20 -13.06 -11.01
N ARG A 112 -4.76 -12.47 -9.89
CA ARG A 112 -5.65 -11.79 -8.93
C ARG A 112 -6.36 -10.59 -9.55
N LEU A 113 -5.63 -9.80 -10.33
CA LEU A 113 -6.20 -8.65 -11.06
C LEU A 113 -7.21 -9.10 -12.10
N ALA A 114 -6.93 -10.16 -12.90
CA ALA A 114 -7.87 -10.69 -13.87
C ALA A 114 -9.17 -11.20 -13.22
N ARG A 115 -9.06 -11.88 -12.07
CA ARG A 115 -10.22 -12.33 -11.30
C ARG A 115 -11.06 -11.16 -10.74
N ARG A 116 -10.42 -10.08 -10.31
CA ARG A 116 -11.08 -8.93 -9.70
C ARG A 116 -11.68 -7.96 -10.71
N ASP A 117 -10.90 -7.60 -11.73
CA ASP A 117 -11.19 -6.51 -12.65
C ASP A 117 -11.74 -7.00 -14.00
N GLY A 118 -11.67 -8.31 -14.25
CA GLY A 118 -11.97 -8.91 -15.57
C GLY A 118 -10.82 -8.72 -16.56
N GLY A 119 -11.08 -9.05 -17.83
CA GLY A 119 -10.06 -9.05 -18.88
C GLY A 119 -9.20 -10.32 -18.87
N THR A 120 -8.22 -10.40 -19.78
CA THR A 120 -7.32 -11.54 -19.87
C THR A 120 -6.20 -11.47 -18.81
N TYR A 121 -5.61 -12.63 -18.53
CA TYR A 121 -4.42 -12.70 -17.68
C TYR A 121 -3.27 -11.86 -18.24
N GLU A 122 -3.01 -11.95 -19.52
CA GLU A 122 -1.92 -11.25 -20.21
C GLU A 122 -2.06 -9.74 -20.13
N GLU A 123 -3.28 -9.21 -20.30
CA GLU A 123 -3.56 -7.79 -20.16
C GLU A 123 -3.31 -7.30 -18.73
N ASN A 124 -3.76 -8.07 -17.74
CA ASN A 124 -3.59 -7.71 -16.34
C ASN A 124 -2.14 -7.89 -15.86
N LEU A 125 -1.42 -8.90 -16.35
CA LEU A 125 0.00 -9.07 -16.10
C LEU A 125 0.79 -7.88 -16.65
N LYS A 126 0.57 -7.50 -17.90
CA LYS A 126 1.21 -6.31 -18.50
C LYS A 126 0.92 -5.03 -17.72
N ARG A 127 -0.33 -4.85 -17.30
CA ARG A 127 -0.73 -3.70 -16.46
C ARG A 127 -0.02 -3.70 -15.11
N ALA A 128 0.08 -4.86 -14.45
CA ALA A 128 0.79 -5.00 -13.18
C ALA A 128 2.29 -4.70 -13.32
N MET A 129 2.92 -5.19 -14.39
CA MET A 129 4.33 -4.90 -14.70
C MET A 129 4.57 -3.40 -14.93
N SER A 130 3.77 -2.77 -15.79
CA SER A 130 3.90 -1.34 -16.08
C SER A 130 3.78 -0.51 -14.80
N ARG A 131 2.76 -0.77 -13.97
CA ARG A 131 2.59 -0.04 -12.71
C ARG A 131 3.75 -0.25 -11.73
N HIS A 132 4.29 -1.47 -11.67
CA HIS A 132 5.44 -1.75 -10.82
C HIS A 132 6.70 -0.99 -11.28
N MET A 133 6.96 -0.95 -12.58
CA MET A 133 8.07 -0.20 -13.15
C MET A 133 7.92 1.31 -12.93
N ASP A 134 6.70 1.84 -13.15
CA ASP A 134 6.39 3.26 -12.93
C ASP A 134 6.61 3.65 -11.45
N ASP A 135 6.13 2.83 -10.51
CA ASP A 135 6.32 3.05 -9.07
C ASP A 135 7.81 2.97 -8.70
N SER A 136 8.55 1.96 -9.18
CA SER A 136 9.98 1.78 -8.90
C SER A 136 10.80 2.96 -9.39
N HIS A 137 10.58 3.41 -10.62
CA HIS A 137 11.27 4.55 -11.19
C HIS A 137 10.96 5.83 -10.39
N ARG A 138 9.68 6.07 -10.12
CA ARG A 138 9.22 7.26 -9.39
C ARG A 138 9.80 7.34 -7.98
N TYR A 139 9.79 6.26 -7.20
CA TYR A 139 10.30 6.31 -5.83
C TYR A 139 11.82 6.31 -5.75
N MET A 140 12.49 5.73 -6.75
CA MET A 140 13.93 5.89 -6.88
C MET A 140 14.30 7.35 -7.16
N GLU A 141 13.58 8.03 -8.06
CA GLU A 141 13.81 9.44 -8.41
C GLU A 141 13.47 10.39 -7.25
N LEU A 142 12.33 10.15 -6.56
CA LEU A 142 11.86 11.02 -5.48
C LEU A 142 12.70 10.91 -4.20
N TYR A 143 13.08 9.69 -3.83
CA TYR A 143 13.58 9.37 -2.48
C TYR A 143 14.83 8.49 -2.48
N GLY A 144 15.28 8.00 -3.62
CA GLY A 144 16.34 6.98 -3.69
C GLY A 144 15.90 5.63 -3.10
N ILE A 145 14.60 5.37 -3.06
CA ILE A 145 14.03 4.13 -2.51
C ILE A 145 13.99 3.05 -3.58
N ASP A 146 14.67 1.93 -3.31
CA ASP A 146 14.48 0.68 -4.04
C ASP A 146 13.31 -0.10 -3.41
N LEU A 147 12.27 -0.37 -4.20
CA LEU A 147 11.10 -1.14 -3.75
C LEU A 147 11.42 -2.62 -3.46
N ALA A 148 12.58 -3.12 -3.88
CA ALA A 148 13.06 -4.45 -3.54
C ALA A 148 13.73 -4.51 -2.15
N ASP A 149 14.07 -3.37 -1.55
CA ASP A 149 14.64 -3.32 -0.20
C ASP A 149 13.54 -3.57 0.86
N MET A 150 13.62 -4.71 1.53
CA MET A 150 12.68 -5.12 2.58
C MET A 150 13.12 -4.67 3.99
N THR A 151 14.25 -4.00 4.16
CA THR A 151 14.76 -3.58 5.48
C THR A 151 13.85 -2.63 6.27
N PRO A 152 12.95 -1.83 5.67
CA PRO A 152 11.99 -1.04 6.42
C PRO A 152 10.88 -1.85 7.08
N TYR A 153 10.62 -3.06 6.60
CA TYR A 153 9.52 -3.89 7.07
C TYR A 153 9.94 -4.78 8.24
N THR A 154 9.06 -4.91 9.23
CA THR A 154 9.29 -5.82 10.37
C THR A 154 8.82 -7.23 10.05
N HIS A 155 7.84 -7.37 9.15
CA HIS A 155 7.26 -8.63 8.73
C HIS A 155 6.99 -8.62 7.23
N VAL A 156 7.29 -9.74 6.58
CA VAL A 156 6.97 -9.99 5.17
C VAL A 156 6.15 -11.26 5.10
N ILE A 157 5.00 -11.22 4.45
CA ILE A 157 4.18 -12.41 4.16
C ILE A 157 4.30 -12.72 2.68
N GLU A 158 4.85 -13.88 2.35
CA GLU A 158 4.85 -14.43 0.99
C GLU A 158 3.48 -15.02 0.72
N ALA A 159 2.71 -14.39 -0.19
CA ALA A 159 1.28 -14.65 -0.32
C ALA A 159 0.89 -15.35 -1.63
N ASP A 160 1.83 -15.92 -2.38
CA ASP A 160 1.53 -16.56 -3.66
C ASP A 160 0.58 -17.76 -3.50
N ASP A 161 0.86 -18.59 -2.52
CA ASP A 161 0.12 -19.83 -2.25
C ASP A 161 -0.89 -19.69 -1.10
N LEU A 162 -1.08 -18.48 -0.57
CA LEU A 162 -1.97 -18.22 0.56
C LEU A 162 -3.31 -17.63 0.12
N GLY A 163 -4.39 -18.15 0.71
CA GLY A 163 -5.72 -17.55 0.59
C GLY A 163 -5.90 -16.31 1.47
N GLU A 164 -6.97 -15.55 1.21
CA GLU A 164 -7.28 -14.32 1.95
C GLU A 164 -7.40 -14.54 3.46
N HIS A 165 -7.97 -15.67 3.89
CA HIS A 165 -8.15 -16.01 5.30
C HIS A 165 -6.82 -16.36 5.98
N GLU A 166 -5.91 -17.03 5.29
CA GLU A 166 -4.59 -17.40 5.79
C GLU A 166 -3.72 -16.15 5.98
N VAL A 167 -3.69 -15.27 4.98
CA VAL A 167 -2.98 -13.97 5.08
C VAL A 167 -3.55 -13.12 6.22
N LEU A 168 -4.88 -13.10 6.39
CA LEU A 168 -5.51 -12.38 7.49
C LEU A 168 -5.14 -12.99 8.85
N GLY A 169 -5.16 -14.33 9.00
CA GLY A 169 -4.76 -15.02 10.21
C GLY A 169 -3.35 -14.64 10.64
N LEU A 170 -2.37 -14.76 9.73
CA LEU A 170 -0.98 -14.36 9.98
C LEU A 170 -0.85 -12.89 10.40
N ALA A 171 -1.59 -11.99 9.77
CA ALA A 171 -1.56 -10.57 10.14
C ALA A 171 -2.17 -10.31 11.53
N LEU A 172 -3.23 -11.01 11.90
CA LEU A 172 -3.85 -10.91 13.23
C LEU A 172 -2.93 -11.47 14.32
N ASP A 173 -2.18 -12.54 14.05
CA ASP A 173 -1.17 -13.09 14.94
C ASP A 173 -0.02 -12.09 15.18
N ILE A 174 0.48 -11.45 14.10
CA ILE A 174 1.48 -10.37 14.20
C ILE A 174 0.99 -9.22 15.08
N LEU A 175 -0.30 -8.92 15.04
CA LEU A 175 -0.93 -7.86 15.82
C LEU A 175 -1.25 -8.27 17.26
N GLY A 176 -1.16 -9.56 17.60
CA GLY A 176 -1.58 -10.08 18.90
C GLY A 176 -3.09 -9.96 19.14
N VAL A 177 -3.90 -9.94 18.08
CA VAL A 177 -5.38 -9.86 18.10
C VAL A 177 -6.03 -11.10 17.48
N GLY A 178 -5.25 -12.15 17.26
CA GLY A 178 -5.72 -13.53 17.04
C GLY A 178 -6.51 -14.02 18.26
N GLU A 179 -7.38 -15.01 18.05
CA GLU A 179 -8.34 -15.49 19.08
C GLU A 179 -7.79 -15.60 20.48
#